data_a15e005630c9178d85d3c8b6dde6d611
#
_entry.id   a15e005630c9178d85d3c8b6dde6d611
#
_cell.length_a   1.000
_cell.length_b   1.000
_cell.length_c   1.000
_cell.angle_alpha   90.00
_cell.angle_beta   90.00
_cell.angle_gamma   90.00
#
_symmetry.space_group_name_H-M   'P 1'
#
loop_
_entity.id
_entity.type
_entity.pdbx_description
1 polymer ?
#
loop_
_entity_poly.entity_id
_entity_poly.type
_entity_poly.pdbx_seq_one_letter_code
_entity_poly.pdbx_strand_id
1 'polypeptide(L)'
;FGDLAREDDRYISSRTLNRLTAEIGVKPEATRVALHRLRKEDWLESAKFGRESHYRLTNKGRKLSREAAPRIYGDTFDRPLWMALYDPGSAAPDGLRILSGMCLVAQEQKGAMNVALDHPLPQWMVGRLVDQDVRSAAKNLHQRLQTLAQISDLSNLERVVLRLSIVHEWRRIILRVPDVPDHVLGDGIALRDLRQSVQHLLAVLSDVSLDHVDDI
;
A
#
# COMPACT_ATOMS: atom_id res chain seq x y z
N PHE A 1 -2.99 6.55 10.62
CA PHE A 1 -2.77 5.52 11.66
C PHE A 1 -1.80 4.44 11.19
N GLY A 2 -2.06 3.74 10.09
CA GLY A 2 -1.26 2.59 9.64
C GLY A 2 0.17 2.89 9.20
N ASP A 3 0.59 4.12 9.16
CA ASP A 3 1.97 4.55 8.92
C ASP A 3 2.61 5.14 10.19
N LEU A 4 2.12 6.27 10.65
CA LEU A 4 2.74 7.05 11.73
C LEU A 4 2.39 6.58 13.16
N ALA A 5 1.41 5.71 13.34
CA ALA A 5 0.96 5.20 14.64
C ALA A 5 0.72 3.69 14.62
N ARG A 6 1.41 2.95 13.75
CA ARG A 6 1.24 1.50 13.60
C ARG A 6 1.85 0.71 14.74
N GLU A 7 3.05 1.09 15.15
CA GLU A 7 3.84 0.36 16.15
C GLU A 7 3.54 0.85 17.57
N ASP A 8 3.12 2.11 17.71
CA ASP A 8 2.86 2.73 18.99
C ASP A 8 1.40 2.55 19.43
N ASP A 9 1.21 2.38 20.73
CA ASP A 9 -0.11 2.44 21.35
C ASP A 9 -0.60 3.90 21.51
N ARG A 10 -0.20 4.72 20.54
CA ARG A 10 -0.32 6.18 20.57
C ARG A 10 -1.72 6.63 20.19
N TYR A 11 -2.24 7.53 20.98
CA TYR A 11 -3.45 8.28 20.65
C TYR A 11 -3.11 9.51 19.79
N ILE A 12 -3.91 9.73 18.75
CA ILE A 12 -3.86 10.95 17.92
C ILE A 12 -5.12 11.76 18.20
N SER A 13 -4.97 13.06 18.44
CA SER A 13 -6.07 13.95 18.76
C SER A 13 -6.96 14.20 17.53
N SER A 14 -8.24 14.52 17.78
CA SER A 14 -9.15 14.94 16.73
C SER A 14 -8.69 16.23 16.05
N ARG A 15 -7.99 17.10 16.76
CA ARG A 15 -7.41 18.34 16.23
C ARG A 15 -6.31 18.02 15.21
N THR A 16 -5.31 17.23 15.62
CA THR A 16 -4.22 16.77 14.73
C THR A 16 -4.77 16.09 13.47
N LEU A 17 -5.75 15.18 13.62
CA LEU A 17 -6.37 14.50 12.48
C LEU A 17 -7.09 15.49 11.53
N ASN A 18 -7.85 16.44 12.06
CA ASN A 18 -8.52 17.45 11.25
C ASN A 18 -7.52 18.35 10.54
N ARG A 19 -6.42 18.74 11.20
CA ARG A 19 -5.38 19.55 10.59
C ARG A 19 -4.71 18.81 9.42
N LEU A 20 -4.25 17.58 9.63
CA LEU A 20 -3.64 16.77 8.58
C LEU A 20 -4.57 16.53 7.39
N THR A 21 -5.85 16.28 7.67
CA THR A 21 -6.82 16.05 6.59
C THR A 21 -7.22 17.34 5.87
N ALA A 22 -7.22 18.48 6.54
CA ALA A 22 -7.47 19.79 5.93
C ALA A 22 -6.41 20.14 4.88
N GLU A 23 -5.12 19.86 5.16
CA GLU A 23 -4.00 20.09 4.23
C GLU A 23 -4.15 19.31 2.90
N ILE A 24 -4.83 18.18 2.92
CA ILE A 24 -5.16 17.41 1.70
C ILE A 24 -6.58 17.70 1.17
N GLY A 25 -7.21 18.77 1.63
CA GLY A 25 -8.52 19.23 1.14
C GLY A 25 -9.72 18.44 1.65
N VAL A 26 -9.58 17.63 2.71
CA VAL A 26 -10.68 16.88 3.32
C VAL A 26 -11.37 17.73 4.37
N LYS A 27 -12.68 17.92 4.22
CA LYS A 27 -13.50 18.70 5.15
C LYS A 27 -13.63 18.00 6.51
N PRO A 28 -13.71 18.76 7.63
CA PRO A 28 -13.83 18.20 8.99
C PRO A 28 -15.01 17.24 9.17
N GLU A 29 -16.13 17.49 8.48
CA GLU A 29 -17.31 16.62 8.51
C GLU A 29 -16.99 15.24 7.90
N ALA A 30 -16.25 15.19 6.78
CA ALA A 30 -15.83 13.96 6.14
C ALA A 30 -14.84 13.18 7.01
N THR A 31 -13.92 13.88 7.67
CA THR A 31 -13.01 13.28 8.66
C THR A 31 -13.80 12.64 9.81
N ARG A 32 -14.81 13.34 10.36
CA ARG A 32 -15.67 12.84 11.43
C ARG A 32 -16.42 11.56 11.01
N VAL A 33 -17.00 11.58 9.81
CA VAL A 33 -17.72 10.42 9.25
C VAL A 33 -16.76 9.23 9.07
N ALA A 34 -15.57 9.47 8.55
CA ALA A 34 -14.55 8.42 8.38
C ALA A 34 -14.11 7.81 9.71
N LEU A 35 -13.85 8.63 10.75
CA LEU A 35 -13.50 8.17 12.08
C LEU A 35 -14.63 7.36 12.72
N HIS A 36 -15.89 7.81 12.56
CA HIS A 36 -17.04 7.06 13.06
C HIS A 36 -17.16 5.69 12.39
N ARG A 37 -16.98 5.62 11.06
CA ARG A 37 -17.00 4.36 10.31
C ARG A 37 -15.89 3.42 10.77
N LEU A 38 -14.65 3.90 10.87
CA LEU A 38 -13.50 3.10 11.32
C LEU A 38 -13.68 2.56 12.74
N ARG A 39 -14.35 3.31 13.63
CA ARG A 39 -14.73 2.81 14.96
C ARG A 39 -15.79 1.72 14.87
N LYS A 40 -16.83 1.91 14.04
CA LYS A 40 -17.89 0.91 13.85
C LYS A 40 -17.34 -0.40 13.27
N GLU A 41 -16.32 -0.31 12.41
CA GLU A 41 -15.63 -1.46 11.81
C GLU A 41 -14.55 -2.07 12.72
N ASP A 42 -14.40 -1.56 13.95
CA ASP A 42 -13.42 -1.99 14.95
C ASP A 42 -11.95 -1.83 14.46
N TRP A 43 -11.68 -0.81 13.65
CA TRP A 43 -10.32 -0.40 13.29
C TRP A 43 -9.72 0.56 14.31
N LEU A 44 -10.55 1.46 14.83
CA LEU A 44 -10.16 2.49 15.78
C LEU A 44 -10.99 2.38 17.06
N GLU A 45 -10.35 2.70 18.17
CA GLU A 45 -11.02 3.05 19.41
C GLU A 45 -10.77 4.52 19.76
N SER A 46 -11.58 5.08 20.64
CA SER A 46 -11.44 6.46 21.07
C SER A 46 -11.54 6.61 22.57
N ALA A 47 -10.74 7.53 23.12
CA ALA A 47 -10.83 7.99 24.49
C ALA A 47 -11.03 9.51 24.51
N LYS A 48 -11.59 10.04 25.60
CA LYS A 48 -11.67 11.47 25.84
C LYS A 48 -10.55 11.90 26.78
N PHE A 49 -9.81 12.93 26.35
CA PHE A 49 -8.84 13.63 27.20
C PHE A 49 -9.34 15.09 27.34
N GLY A 50 -9.90 15.42 28.49
CA GLY A 50 -10.61 16.68 28.67
C GLY A 50 -11.83 16.79 27.75
N ARG A 51 -11.84 17.83 26.90
CA ARG A 51 -12.92 18.08 25.95
C ARG A 51 -12.67 17.47 24.57
N GLU A 52 -11.49 16.91 24.34
CA GLU A 52 -11.05 16.42 23.03
C GLU A 52 -11.14 14.89 22.93
N SER A 53 -11.51 14.40 21.75
CA SER A 53 -11.50 12.99 21.42
C SER A 53 -10.16 12.60 20.81
N HIS A 54 -9.58 11.53 21.29
CA HIS A 54 -8.35 10.95 20.79
C HIS A 54 -8.63 9.53 20.25
N TYR A 55 -7.90 9.13 19.24
CA TYR A 55 -8.10 7.88 18.52
C TYR A 55 -6.81 7.09 18.41
N ARG A 56 -6.90 5.78 18.52
CA ARG A 56 -5.80 4.84 18.24
C ARG A 56 -6.31 3.60 17.52
N LEU A 57 -5.40 2.82 16.97
CA LEU A 57 -5.73 1.51 16.41
C LEU A 57 -6.17 0.54 17.50
N THR A 58 -7.21 -0.24 17.24
CA THR A 58 -7.55 -1.42 18.05
C THR A 58 -6.53 -2.54 17.83
N ASN A 59 -6.61 -3.63 18.58
CA ASN A 59 -5.80 -4.83 18.31
C ASN A 59 -6.03 -5.38 16.92
N LYS A 60 -7.28 -5.36 16.44
CA LYS A 60 -7.64 -5.74 15.08
C LYS A 60 -7.00 -4.79 14.04
N GLY A 61 -7.12 -3.48 14.24
CA GLY A 61 -6.54 -2.48 13.34
C GLY A 61 -5.03 -2.61 13.25
N ARG A 62 -4.34 -2.83 14.37
CA ARG A 62 -2.88 -3.08 14.41
C ARG A 62 -2.51 -4.37 13.66
N LYS A 63 -3.23 -5.47 13.92
CA LYS A 63 -2.98 -6.75 13.24
C LYS A 63 -3.09 -6.59 11.72
N LEU A 64 -4.19 -6.05 11.23
CA LEU A 64 -4.41 -5.84 9.79
C LEU A 64 -3.39 -4.88 9.17
N SER A 65 -2.98 -3.84 9.91
CA SER A 65 -1.91 -2.92 9.45
C SER A 65 -0.56 -3.63 9.35
N ARG A 66 -0.20 -4.51 10.30
CA ARG A 66 1.04 -5.30 10.25
C ARG A 66 1.03 -6.32 9.12
N GLU A 67 -0.10 -6.98 8.88
CA GLU A 67 -0.25 -7.93 7.77
C GLU A 67 -0.07 -7.26 6.39
N ALA A 68 -0.52 -6.02 6.24
CA ALA A 68 -0.35 -5.25 5.01
C ALA A 68 1.07 -4.63 4.87
N ALA A 69 1.78 -4.43 5.98
CA ALA A 69 3.04 -3.69 6.01
C ALA A 69 4.14 -4.25 5.10
N PRO A 70 4.38 -5.59 5.01
CA PRO A 70 5.40 -6.13 4.12
C PRO A 70 5.18 -5.76 2.66
N ARG A 71 3.93 -5.66 2.21
CA ARG A 71 3.61 -5.25 0.84
C ARG A 71 3.80 -3.77 0.59
N ILE A 72 3.57 -2.93 1.62
CA ILE A 72 3.63 -1.47 1.52
C ILE A 72 5.07 -0.96 1.70
N TYR A 73 5.80 -1.50 2.66
CA TYR A 73 7.09 -0.99 3.10
C TYR A 73 8.26 -1.94 2.82
N GLY A 74 7.98 -3.19 2.45
CA GLY A 74 9.02 -4.19 2.16
C GLY A 74 9.67 -3.96 0.81
N ASP A 75 10.87 -4.54 0.68
CA ASP A 75 11.59 -4.62 -0.58
C ASP A 75 10.89 -5.51 -1.61
N THR A 76 11.45 -5.58 -2.81
CA THR A 76 10.98 -6.50 -3.85
C THR A 76 10.99 -7.94 -3.33
N PHE A 77 9.88 -8.64 -3.53
CA PHE A 77 9.84 -10.07 -3.22
C PHE A 77 10.65 -10.84 -4.26
N ASP A 78 11.75 -11.41 -3.83
CA ASP A 78 12.54 -12.34 -4.64
C ASP A 78 12.24 -13.76 -4.15
N ARG A 79 11.11 -14.29 -4.61
CA ARG A 79 10.71 -15.67 -4.32
C ARG A 79 10.48 -16.43 -5.62
N PRO A 80 10.75 -17.75 -5.66
CA PRO A 80 10.42 -18.55 -6.82
C PRO A 80 8.93 -18.43 -7.17
N LEU A 81 8.65 -18.29 -8.45
CA LEU A 81 7.30 -18.31 -9.00
C LEU A 81 7.29 -19.22 -10.22
N TRP A 82 6.24 -19.98 -10.36
CA TRP A 82 6.07 -20.95 -11.44
C TRP A 82 4.78 -20.69 -12.20
N MET A 83 4.82 -20.96 -13.49
CA MET A 83 3.60 -21.10 -14.29
C MET A 83 3.26 -22.58 -14.37
N ALA A 84 2.12 -22.97 -13.81
CA ALA A 84 1.59 -24.32 -13.89
C ALA A 84 0.56 -24.42 -15.03
N LEU A 85 0.84 -25.29 -16.00
CA LEU A 85 -0.08 -25.64 -17.07
C LEU A 85 -0.69 -27.00 -16.70
N TYR A 86 -2.02 -27.06 -16.56
CA TYR A 86 -2.73 -28.22 -16.08
C TYR A 86 -4.00 -28.49 -16.92
N ASP A 87 -4.52 -29.70 -16.86
CA ASP A 87 -5.78 -30.06 -17.55
C ASP A 87 -6.92 -29.17 -17.04
N PRO A 88 -7.58 -28.36 -17.92
CA PRO A 88 -8.72 -27.53 -17.54
C PRO A 88 -9.90 -28.30 -16.92
N GLY A 89 -10.02 -29.60 -17.18
CA GLY A 89 -11.01 -30.48 -16.59
C GLY A 89 -10.69 -30.96 -15.17
N SER A 90 -9.44 -30.74 -14.71
CA SER A 90 -9.01 -31.09 -13.36
C SER A 90 -9.23 -29.95 -12.36
N ALA A 91 -9.08 -30.25 -11.06
CA ALA A 91 -9.07 -29.22 -10.02
C ALA A 91 -7.87 -28.28 -10.24
N ALA A 92 -8.15 -26.96 -10.24
CA ALA A 92 -7.10 -25.97 -10.38
C ALA A 92 -6.16 -26.01 -9.17
N PRO A 93 -4.83 -25.89 -9.38
CA PRO A 93 -3.89 -25.69 -8.30
C PRO A 93 -4.20 -24.43 -7.49
N ASP A 94 -3.80 -24.42 -6.21
CA ASP A 94 -3.88 -23.21 -5.38
C ASP A 94 -2.87 -22.17 -5.89
N GLY A 95 -3.39 -21.08 -6.43
CA GLY A 95 -2.57 -20.06 -7.07
C GLY A 95 -3.39 -18.99 -7.79
N LEU A 96 -2.68 -18.07 -8.42
CA LEU A 96 -3.27 -16.96 -9.18
C LEU A 96 -3.62 -17.42 -10.60
N ARG A 97 -4.90 -17.60 -10.89
CA ARG A 97 -5.36 -18.02 -12.22
C ARG A 97 -5.17 -16.93 -13.27
N ILE A 98 -4.54 -17.27 -14.39
CA ILE A 98 -4.44 -16.41 -15.58
C ILE A 98 -5.51 -16.78 -16.60
N LEU A 99 -5.63 -18.07 -16.91
CA LEU A 99 -6.57 -18.67 -17.86
C LEU A 99 -7.06 -20.03 -17.33
N SER A 100 -8.03 -20.62 -18.01
CA SER A 100 -8.36 -22.03 -17.81
C SER A 100 -7.14 -22.89 -18.14
N GLY A 101 -6.76 -23.78 -17.23
CA GLY A 101 -5.56 -24.61 -17.38
C GLY A 101 -4.22 -23.91 -17.13
N MET A 102 -4.19 -22.65 -16.66
CA MET A 102 -2.97 -21.90 -16.42
C MET A 102 -3.07 -21.04 -15.16
N CYS A 103 -2.14 -21.21 -14.23
CA CYS A 103 -2.03 -20.40 -13.03
C CYS A 103 -0.57 -20.13 -12.62
N LEU A 104 -0.36 -19.07 -11.83
CA LEU A 104 0.89 -18.79 -11.16
C LEU A 104 0.86 -19.41 -9.77
N VAL A 105 1.91 -20.12 -9.41
CA VAL A 105 2.03 -20.88 -8.15
C VAL A 105 3.39 -20.65 -7.51
N ALA A 106 3.44 -20.68 -6.17
CA ALA A 106 4.68 -20.49 -5.41
C ALA A 106 5.59 -21.73 -5.43
N GLN A 107 5.07 -22.88 -5.83
CA GLN A 107 5.78 -24.16 -5.87
C GLN A 107 5.32 -24.98 -7.08
N GLU A 108 6.19 -25.84 -7.59
CA GLU A 108 5.83 -26.78 -8.65
C GLU A 108 4.64 -27.65 -8.27
N GLN A 109 3.74 -27.83 -9.20
CA GLN A 109 2.52 -28.62 -9.01
C GLN A 109 2.63 -29.99 -9.62
N LYS A 110 2.35 -31.03 -8.83
CA LYS A 110 2.32 -32.40 -9.31
C LYS A 110 1.16 -32.58 -10.30
N GLY A 111 1.47 -33.21 -11.44
CA GLY A 111 0.47 -33.42 -12.51
C GLY A 111 0.26 -32.21 -13.43
N ALA A 112 1.07 -31.18 -13.31
CA ALA A 112 1.12 -30.03 -14.20
C ALA A 112 2.48 -29.91 -14.88
N MET A 113 2.52 -29.25 -16.03
CA MET A 113 3.78 -28.79 -16.60
C MET A 113 4.15 -27.47 -15.90
N ASN A 114 5.32 -27.44 -15.26
CA ASN A 114 5.79 -26.29 -14.51
C ASN A 114 6.90 -25.56 -15.28
N VAL A 115 6.76 -24.24 -15.40
CA VAL A 115 7.73 -23.34 -16.04
C VAL A 115 8.15 -22.29 -15.01
N ALA A 116 9.43 -22.26 -14.66
CA ALA A 116 9.98 -21.22 -13.78
C ALA A 116 9.83 -19.84 -14.42
N LEU A 117 9.44 -18.83 -13.62
CA LEU A 117 9.24 -17.45 -14.10
C LEU A 117 10.39 -16.55 -13.65
N ASP A 118 11.47 -16.59 -14.39
CA ASP A 118 12.68 -15.73 -14.26
C ASP A 118 12.62 -14.51 -15.18
N HIS A 119 11.62 -14.45 -16.06
CA HIS A 119 11.43 -13.37 -17.02
C HIS A 119 10.06 -12.73 -16.88
N PRO A 120 9.89 -11.48 -17.35
CA PRO A 120 8.60 -10.81 -17.36
C PRO A 120 7.54 -11.58 -18.16
N LEU A 121 6.31 -11.57 -17.66
CA LEU A 121 5.17 -12.08 -18.37
C LEU A 121 4.86 -11.21 -19.60
N PRO A 122 4.35 -11.80 -20.71
CA PRO A 122 3.82 -11.03 -21.84
C PRO A 122 2.75 -10.03 -21.38
N GLN A 123 2.70 -8.87 -22.03
CA GLN A 123 1.80 -7.76 -21.70
C GLN A 123 0.32 -8.17 -21.58
N TRP A 124 -0.14 -9.10 -22.43
CA TRP A 124 -1.52 -9.57 -22.39
C TRP A 124 -1.83 -10.37 -21.11
N MET A 125 -0.86 -11.12 -20.57
CA MET A 125 -1.00 -11.80 -19.27
C MET A 125 -1.02 -10.81 -18.12
N VAL A 126 -0.10 -9.85 -18.14
CA VAL A 126 -0.08 -8.76 -17.14
C VAL A 126 -1.41 -8.01 -17.14
N GLY A 127 -2.00 -7.78 -18.33
CA GLY A 127 -3.32 -7.14 -18.46
C GLY A 127 -4.48 -7.93 -17.89
N ARG A 128 -4.32 -9.23 -17.65
CA ARG A 128 -5.32 -10.06 -16.94
C ARG A 128 -5.13 -10.09 -15.43
N LEU A 129 -3.91 -9.82 -14.99
CA LEU A 129 -3.53 -9.85 -13.57
C LEU A 129 -3.71 -8.49 -12.91
N VAL A 130 -3.56 -7.40 -13.65
CA VAL A 130 -3.59 -6.04 -13.13
C VAL A 130 -4.46 -5.15 -14.00
N ASP A 131 -5.49 -4.59 -13.39
CA ASP A 131 -6.44 -3.70 -14.05
C ASP A 131 -5.77 -2.47 -14.68
N GLN A 132 -6.33 -1.97 -15.77
CA GLN A 132 -5.79 -0.82 -16.50
C GLN A 132 -5.73 0.46 -15.64
N ASP A 133 -6.71 0.67 -14.76
CA ASP A 133 -6.72 1.83 -13.85
C ASP A 133 -5.59 1.76 -12.82
N VAL A 134 -5.23 0.57 -12.33
CA VAL A 134 -4.08 0.37 -11.42
C VAL A 134 -2.77 0.65 -12.16
N ARG A 135 -2.62 0.17 -13.38
CA ARG A 135 -1.43 0.44 -14.21
C ARG A 135 -1.27 1.93 -14.50
N SER A 136 -2.38 2.61 -14.82
CA SER A 136 -2.39 4.06 -15.06
C SER A 136 -2.08 4.83 -13.77
N ALA A 137 -2.62 4.41 -12.63
CA ALA A 137 -2.33 5.02 -11.33
C ALA A 137 -0.84 4.85 -10.95
N ALA A 138 -0.26 3.67 -11.19
CA ALA A 138 1.16 3.41 -10.93
C ALA A 138 2.06 4.34 -11.77
N LYS A 139 1.79 4.47 -13.07
CA LYS A 139 2.53 5.37 -13.96
C LYS A 139 2.42 6.83 -13.51
N ASN A 140 1.21 7.28 -13.18
CA ASN A 140 0.98 8.65 -12.74
C ASN A 140 1.68 8.94 -11.41
N LEU A 141 1.63 8.00 -10.46
CA LEU A 141 2.33 8.15 -9.19
C LEU A 141 3.84 8.23 -9.41
N HIS A 142 4.42 7.32 -10.21
CA HIS A 142 5.85 7.33 -10.51
C HIS A 142 6.32 8.68 -11.08
N GLN A 143 5.60 9.23 -12.06
CA GLN A 143 5.91 10.54 -12.65
C GLN A 143 5.87 11.67 -11.61
N ARG A 144 4.87 11.68 -10.73
CA ARG A 144 4.76 12.67 -9.65
C ARG A 144 5.91 12.56 -8.65
N LEU A 145 6.30 11.34 -8.27
CA LEU A 145 7.40 11.14 -7.31
C LEU A 145 8.75 11.62 -7.87
N GLN A 146 8.99 11.47 -9.17
CA GLN A 146 10.19 12.02 -9.83
C GLN A 146 10.27 13.54 -9.70
N THR A 147 9.14 14.24 -9.78
CA THR A 147 9.09 15.71 -9.60
C THR A 147 9.27 16.10 -8.13
N LEU A 148 8.69 15.33 -7.20
CA LEU A 148 8.77 15.58 -5.76
C LEU A 148 10.18 15.40 -5.19
N ALA A 149 11.02 14.56 -5.77
CA ALA A 149 12.40 14.33 -5.33
C ALA A 149 13.29 15.60 -5.39
N GLN A 150 12.83 16.67 -6.04
CA GLN A 150 13.53 17.95 -6.19
C GLN A 150 13.07 19.02 -5.18
N ILE A 151 12.05 18.73 -4.36
CA ILE A 151 11.52 19.72 -3.40
C ILE A 151 12.35 19.69 -2.13
N SER A 152 12.92 20.84 -1.77
CA SER A 152 13.59 21.13 -0.50
C SER A 152 12.73 22.10 0.35
N ASP A 153 13.13 22.28 1.60
CA ASP A 153 12.57 23.30 2.52
C ASP A 153 11.11 23.14 2.91
N LEU A 154 10.67 21.89 3.10
CA LEU A 154 9.35 21.60 3.64
C LEU A 154 9.32 21.73 5.17
N SER A 155 8.27 22.36 5.70
CA SER A 155 7.94 22.36 7.14
C SER A 155 7.61 20.94 7.61
N ASN A 156 7.65 20.69 8.93
CA ASN A 156 7.30 19.36 9.48
C ASN A 156 5.87 18.95 9.08
N LEU A 157 4.90 19.87 9.10
CA LEU A 157 3.53 19.59 8.67
C LEU A 157 3.46 19.14 7.22
N GLU A 158 4.12 19.87 6.30
CA GLU A 158 4.18 19.52 4.88
C GLU A 158 4.85 18.17 4.65
N ARG A 159 5.93 17.87 5.39
CA ARG A 159 6.60 16.56 5.33
C ARG A 159 5.71 15.42 5.80
N VAL A 160 4.97 15.60 6.92
CA VAL A 160 3.98 14.62 7.40
C VAL A 160 2.89 14.41 6.36
N VAL A 161 2.31 15.47 5.81
CA VAL A 161 1.24 15.42 4.82
C VAL A 161 1.72 14.76 3.52
N LEU A 162 2.92 15.11 3.06
CA LEU A 162 3.53 14.50 1.88
C LEU A 162 3.75 13.00 2.08
N ARG A 163 4.33 12.59 3.21
CA ARG A 163 4.51 11.19 3.56
C ARG A 163 3.18 10.42 3.55
N LEU A 164 2.16 10.95 4.23
CA LEU A 164 0.84 10.33 4.28
C LEU A 164 0.21 10.20 2.89
N SER A 165 0.38 11.21 2.04
CA SER A 165 -0.14 11.22 0.67
C SER A 165 0.56 10.16 -0.20
N ILE A 166 1.89 10.05 -0.12
CA ILE A 166 2.67 9.02 -0.82
C ILE A 166 2.23 7.62 -0.38
N VAL A 167 2.15 7.37 0.93
CA VAL A 167 1.73 6.07 1.48
C VAL A 167 0.30 5.75 1.05
N HIS A 168 -0.62 6.74 1.06
CA HIS A 168 -2.00 6.56 0.64
C HIS A 168 -2.10 6.11 -0.83
N GLU A 169 -1.47 6.84 -1.75
CA GLU A 169 -1.52 6.53 -3.17
C GLU A 169 -0.81 5.20 -3.49
N TRP A 170 0.36 4.98 -2.91
CA TRP A 170 1.11 3.73 -3.06
C TRP A 170 0.31 2.52 -2.57
N ARG A 171 -0.30 2.61 -1.38
CA ARG A 171 -1.12 1.55 -0.82
C ARG A 171 -2.30 1.18 -1.72
N ARG A 172 -2.96 2.16 -2.34
CA ARG A 172 -4.08 1.92 -3.27
C ARG A 172 -3.66 1.14 -4.51
N ILE A 173 -2.40 1.27 -4.91
CA ILE A 173 -1.82 0.54 -6.04
C ILE A 173 -1.37 -0.85 -5.58
N ILE A 174 -0.44 -0.91 -4.63
CA ILE A 174 0.25 -2.16 -4.30
C ILE A 174 -0.67 -3.24 -3.71
N LEU A 175 -1.72 -2.86 -3.00
CA LEU A 175 -2.68 -3.82 -2.45
C LEU A 175 -3.68 -4.37 -3.50
N ARG A 176 -3.74 -3.76 -4.69
CA ARG A 176 -4.54 -4.24 -5.82
C ARG A 176 -3.72 -5.00 -6.86
N VAL A 177 -2.41 -4.89 -6.81
CA VAL A 177 -1.49 -5.71 -7.61
C VAL A 177 -1.43 -7.10 -6.98
N PRO A 178 -1.38 -8.19 -7.76
CA PRO A 178 -1.17 -9.53 -7.20
C PRO A 178 0.15 -9.62 -6.43
N ASP A 179 0.18 -10.51 -5.44
CA ASP A 179 1.39 -10.78 -4.66
C ASP A 179 2.34 -11.71 -5.44
N VAL A 180 2.99 -11.13 -6.44
CA VAL A 180 4.01 -11.78 -7.29
C VAL A 180 5.29 -10.94 -7.31
N PRO A 181 6.46 -11.53 -7.61
CA PRO A 181 7.70 -10.77 -7.77
C PRO A 181 7.57 -9.65 -8.80
N ASP A 182 8.08 -8.46 -8.48
CA ASP A 182 7.92 -7.26 -9.32
C ASP A 182 8.48 -7.48 -10.75
N HIS A 183 9.55 -8.27 -10.91
CA HIS A 183 10.14 -8.57 -12.22
C HIS A 183 9.19 -9.35 -13.14
N VAL A 184 8.28 -10.14 -12.58
CA VAL A 184 7.31 -10.94 -13.35
C VAL A 184 6.28 -10.05 -14.05
N LEU A 185 5.94 -8.90 -13.47
CA LEU A 185 5.02 -7.94 -14.07
C LEU A 185 5.69 -7.05 -15.14
N GLY A 186 7.02 -7.02 -15.17
CA GLY A 186 7.80 -6.31 -16.18
C GLY A 186 7.59 -4.79 -16.18
N ASP A 187 8.10 -4.15 -17.25
CA ASP A 187 8.08 -2.68 -17.40
C ASP A 187 6.69 -2.11 -17.64
N GLY A 188 5.70 -2.95 -17.95
CA GLY A 188 4.32 -2.52 -18.23
C GLY A 188 3.64 -1.81 -17.04
N ILE A 189 4.14 -2.00 -15.82
CA ILE A 189 3.68 -1.31 -14.62
C ILE A 189 4.77 -0.45 -14.01
N ALA A 190 6.06 -0.69 -14.35
CA ALA A 190 7.25 -0.08 -13.72
C ALA A 190 7.20 -0.19 -12.17
N LEU A 191 6.69 -1.33 -11.66
CA LEU A 191 6.40 -1.48 -10.23
C LEU A 191 7.67 -1.44 -9.39
N ARG A 192 8.77 -2.02 -9.88
CA ARG A 192 10.08 -2.01 -9.21
C ARG A 192 10.58 -0.57 -9.01
N ASP A 193 10.59 0.23 -10.07
CA ASP A 193 11.09 1.61 -10.04
C ASP A 193 10.18 2.48 -9.16
N LEU A 194 8.87 2.27 -9.25
CA LEU A 194 7.91 2.95 -8.40
C LEU A 194 8.12 2.60 -6.91
N ARG A 195 8.32 1.33 -6.57
CA ARG A 195 8.62 0.89 -5.21
C ARG A 195 9.90 1.53 -4.69
N GLN A 196 10.97 1.52 -5.47
CA GLN A 196 12.24 2.16 -5.10
C GLN A 196 12.06 3.66 -4.87
N SER A 197 11.32 4.35 -5.74
CA SER A 197 11.03 5.78 -5.58
C SER A 197 10.23 6.06 -4.30
N VAL A 198 9.24 5.23 -4.00
CA VAL A 198 8.44 5.33 -2.77
C VAL A 198 9.34 5.10 -1.55
N GLN A 199 10.13 4.04 -1.51
CA GLN A 199 11.01 3.70 -0.40
C GLN A 199 12.04 4.80 -0.15
N HIS A 200 12.66 5.33 -1.22
CA HIS A 200 13.59 6.44 -1.12
C HIS A 200 12.95 7.67 -0.47
N LEU A 201 11.78 8.10 -0.94
CA LEU A 201 11.08 9.25 -0.38
C LEU A 201 10.61 9.01 1.05
N LEU A 202 10.14 7.80 1.39
CA LEU A 202 9.78 7.45 2.77
C LEU A 202 11.00 7.46 3.70
N ALA A 203 12.19 7.10 3.23
CA ALA A 203 13.44 7.20 3.98
C ALA A 203 13.82 8.67 4.21
N VAL A 204 13.73 9.52 3.18
CA VAL A 204 13.96 10.98 3.29
C VAL A 204 12.98 11.64 4.25
N LEU A 205 11.76 11.13 4.34
CA LEU A 205 10.68 11.60 5.21
C LEU A 205 10.56 10.78 6.50
N SER A 206 11.63 10.12 6.97
CA SER A 206 11.59 9.22 8.14
C SER A 206 11.52 9.96 9.47
N ASP A 207 12.02 11.18 9.54
CA ASP A 207 12.14 12.03 10.73
C ASP A 207 10.87 12.84 11.06
N VAL A 208 9.77 12.62 10.35
CA VAL A 208 8.51 13.32 10.61
C VAL A 208 7.90 12.91 11.95
N SER A 209 7.39 13.89 12.69
CA SER A 209 6.73 13.67 13.97
C SER A 209 5.33 14.30 14.00
N LEU A 210 4.39 13.58 14.64
CA LEU A 210 3.05 14.11 14.94
C LEU A 210 3.07 15.08 16.13
N ASP A 211 4.13 15.09 16.95
CA ASP A 211 4.19 15.90 18.19
C ASP A 211 4.21 17.42 17.91
N HIS A 212 4.71 17.83 16.76
CA HIS A 212 4.81 19.23 16.35
C HIS A 212 3.79 19.64 15.28
N VAL A 213 2.77 18.81 15.03
CA VAL A 213 1.71 19.15 14.08
C VAL A 213 0.77 20.23 14.64
N ASP A 214 0.61 20.29 15.96
CA ASP A 214 -0.31 21.21 16.64
C ASP A 214 0.37 22.50 17.15
N ASP A 215 1.69 22.66 16.98
CA ASP A 215 2.51 23.74 17.58
C ASP A 215 2.55 25.06 16.77
N ILE A 216 1.59 25.31 15.84
CA ILE A 216 1.54 26.58 15.08
C ILE A 216 0.20 27.26 15.26
#